data_8653a9749b9eb817922721aecd472f25
#
_entry.id   8653a9749b9eb817922721aecd472f25
#
_cell.length_a   1.000
_cell.length_b   1.000
_cell.length_c   1.000
_cell.angle_alpha   90.00
_cell.angle_beta   90.00
_cell.angle_gamma   90.00
#
_symmetry.space_group_name_H-M   'P 1'
#
loop_
_entity.id
_entity.type
_entity.pdbx_description
1 polymer ?
#
loop_
_entity_poly.entity_id
_entity_poly.type
_entity_poly.pdbx_seq_one_letter_code
_entity_poly.pdbx_strand_id
1 'polypeptide(L)'
;AASDVYKRQYPLIGNYGITPDMESERPWPDGYIVRELSRMPSNFRCEGTIQDFLEKNDIPGVAGIDTRALTKILREKGTMNGMITTNENYNLDEIIPKLKAYTTGNVVDKVTCTEKKVLKGQGKRVALMDFGAKNNIAKSLNERGCEVTIYPAHTTAEEILGDNPDGIMLSNGPG
;
A
#
# COMPACT_ATOMS: atom_id res chain seq x y z
N ALA A 1 3.93 -4.37 -11.69
CA ALA A 1 3.09 -4.25 -10.52
C ALA A 1 3.80 -4.90 -9.34
N ALA A 2 3.98 -4.16 -8.26
CA ALA A 2 4.43 -4.73 -7.00
C ALA A 2 3.28 -5.59 -6.50
N SER A 3 3.41 -6.91 -6.59
CA SER A 3 2.33 -7.80 -6.21
C SER A 3 2.34 -8.05 -4.72
N ASP A 4 1.68 -7.16 -3.99
CA ASP A 4 1.26 -7.46 -2.65
C ASP A 4 -0.18 -7.99 -2.68
N VAL A 5 -0.32 -9.30 -2.54
CA VAL A 5 -1.61 -9.89 -2.23
C VAL A 5 -1.90 -9.63 -0.76
N TYR A 6 -2.77 -8.67 -0.49
CA TYR A 6 -3.12 -8.32 0.87
C TYR A 6 -3.98 -9.41 1.49
N LYS A 7 -3.44 -10.06 2.50
CA LYS A 7 -4.09 -11.12 3.27
C LYS A 7 -4.52 -10.60 4.63
N ARG A 8 -5.81 -10.69 4.96
CA ARG A 8 -6.34 -10.41 6.29
C ARG A 8 -6.70 -11.69 7.01
N GLN A 9 -6.18 -11.87 8.22
CA GLN A 9 -6.47 -13.03 9.07
C GLN A 9 -7.82 -12.97 9.78
N TYR A 10 -8.45 -11.80 9.82
CA TYR A 10 -9.72 -11.63 10.47
C TYR A 10 -10.82 -12.41 9.74
N PRO A 11 -11.72 -13.08 10.46
CA PRO A 11 -12.74 -13.91 9.81
C PRO A 11 -13.68 -13.12 8.91
N LEU A 12 -14.05 -11.90 9.29
CA LEU A 12 -14.94 -11.02 8.55
C LEU A 12 -14.24 -9.73 8.16
N ILE A 13 -14.20 -9.43 6.88
CA ILE A 13 -13.57 -8.24 6.31
C ILE A 13 -14.64 -7.41 5.61
N GLY A 14 -14.49 -6.07 5.64
CA GLY A 14 -15.37 -5.13 4.94
C GLY A 14 -16.51 -4.58 5.78
N ASN A 15 -16.61 -4.95 7.04
CA ASN A 15 -17.65 -4.44 7.95
C ASN A 15 -17.52 -2.94 8.24
N TYR A 16 -16.35 -2.33 8.07
CA TYR A 16 -16.17 -0.87 8.13
C TYR A 16 -16.50 -0.18 6.80
N GLY A 17 -16.44 -0.91 5.69
CA GLY A 17 -16.52 -0.32 4.36
C GLY A 17 -15.31 0.55 4.02
N ILE A 18 -15.47 1.39 3.02
CA ILE A 18 -14.50 2.40 2.60
C ILE A 18 -14.85 3.71 3.28
N THR A 19 -13.85 4.36 3.85
CA THR A 19 -13.98 5.65 4.56
C THR A 19 -13.07 6.70 3.93
N PRO A 20 -13.30 8.01 4.13
CA PRO A 20 -12.47 9.07 3.56
C PRO A 20 -11.04 9.13 4.12
N ASP A 21 -10.71 8.32 5.15
CA ASP A 21 -9.39 8.32 5.79
C ASP A 21 -8.35 7.52 4.99
N MET A 22 -8.23 7.80 3.70
CA MET A 22 -7.27 7.12 2.85
C MET A 22 -5.84 7.61 3.11
N GLU A 23 -4.94 6.68 3.37
CA GLU A 23 -3.52 6.94 3.65
C GLU A 23 -2.65 6.96 2.38
N SER A 24 -3.25 6.68 1.24
CA SER A 24 -2.58 6.63 -0.06
C SER A 24 -3.51 7.11 -1.15
N GLU A 25 -2.97 7.64 -2.24
CA GLU A 25 -3.73 8.12 -3.41
C GLU A 25 -4.43 6.99 -4.17
N ARG A 26 -3.92 5.76 -4.06
CA ARG A 26 -4.49 4.57 -4.70
C ARG A 26 -4.24 3.32 -3.86
N PRO A 27 -5.01 2.24 -4.06
CA PRO A 27 -4.65 0.93 -3.53
C PRO A 27 -3.42 0.37 -4.25
N TRP A 28 -2.55 -0.29 -3.51
CA TRP A 28 -1.32 -0.89 -4.03
C TRP A 28 -1.38 -2.41 -4.24
N PRO A 29 -2.26 -3.17 -3.54
CA PRO A 29 -2.36 -4.61 -3.76
C PRO A 29 -2.83 -4.94 -5.18
N ASP A 30 -2.23 -5.94 -5.80
CA ASP A 30 -2.67 -6.51 -7.08
C ASP A 30 -3.77 -7.57 -6.91
N GLY A 31 -4.08 -7.94 -5.67
CA GLY A 31 -5.14 -8.89 -5.35
C GLY A 31 -5.49 -8.88 -3.87
N TYR A 32 -6.69 -9.33 -3.55
CA TYR A 32 -7.21 -9.33 -2.19
C TYR A 32 -7.78 -10.69 -1.81
N ILE A 33 -7.25 -11.31 -0.75
CA ILE A 33 -7.66 -12.63 -0.29
C ILE A 33 -8.26 -12.53 1.10
N VAL A 34 -9.49 -13.01 1.27
CA VAL A 34 -10.21 -13.02 2.54
C VAL A 34 -10.84 -14.39 2.83
N ARG A 35 -11.08 -14.67 4.10
CA ARG A 35 -11.90 -15.83 4.47
C ARG A 35 -13.37 -15.54 4.25
N GLU A 36 -13.84 -14.39 4.73
CA GLU A 36 -15.23 -13.97 4.64
C GLU A 36 -15.31 -12.47 4.37
N LEU A 37 -16.17 -12.09 3.45
CA LEU A 37 -16.44 -10.70 3.11
C LEU A 37 -17.78 -10.28 3.72
N SER A 38 -17.80 -9.14 4.41
CA SER A 38 -19.04 -8.54 4.90
C SER A 38 -19.90 -8.09 3.74
N ARG A 39 -21.17 -8.53 3.76
CA ARG A 39 -22.14 -8.14 2.74
C ARG A 39 -22.60 -6.69 2.88
N MET A 40 -22.55 -6.16 4.09
CA MET A 40 -23.02 -4.81 4.39
C MET A 40 -22.11 -4.17 5.43
N PRO A 41 -21.51 -3.02 5.12
CA PRO A 41 -20.78 -2.23 6.10
C PRO A 41 -21.72 -1.67 7.16
N SER A 42 -21.22 -1.56 8.41
CA SER A 42 -21.97 -1.04 9.56
C SER A 42 -21.33 0.20 10.19
N ASN A 43 -20.47 0.91 9.46
CA ASN A 43 -19.80 2.12 9.93
C ASN A 43 -20.53 3.37 9.39
N PHE A 44 -20.82 4.34 10.28
CA PHE A 44 -21.48 5.60 9.91
C PHE A 44 -20.67 6.48 8.94
N ARG A 45 -19.35 6.25 8.83
CA ARG A 45 -18.45 6.94 7.88
C ARG A 45 -18.26 6.20 6.57
N CYS A 46 -19.01 5.11 6.36
CA CYS A 46 -18.87 4.29 5.17
C CYS A 46 -19.40 5.01 3.93
N GLU A 47 -18.56 5.16 2.91
CA GLU A 47 -18.88 5.74 1.60
C GLU A 47 -19.11 4.68 0.52
N GLY A 48 -18.75 3.41 0.78
CA GLY A 48 -18.90 2.32 -0.16
C GLY A 48 -18.43 0.99 0.40
N THR A 49 -18.67 -0.08 -0.33
CA THR A 49 -18.21 -1.42 0.04
C THR A 49 -16.77 -1.66 -0.42
N ILE A 50 -16.09 -2.62 0.21
CA ILE A 50 -14.78 -3.08 -0.28
C ILE A 50 -14.92 -3.70 -1.68
N GLN A 51 -16.04 -4.37 -1.97
CA GLN A 51 -16.26 -4.94 -3.29
C GLN A 51 -16.28 -3.86 -4.37
N ASP A 52 -17.12 -2.83 -4.21
CA ASP A 52 -17.19 -1.70 -5.16
C ASP A 52 -15.83 -1.02 -5.32
N PHE A 53 -15.07 -0.91 -4.23
CA PHE A 53 -13.73 -0.32 -4.24
C PHE A 53 -12.73 -1.17 -5.05
N LEU A 54 -12.73 -2.49 -4.86
CA LEU A 54 -11.85 -3.39 -5.60
C LEU A 54 -12.22 -3.42 -7.09
N GLU A 55 -13.51 -3.48 -7.42
CA GLU A 55 -14.02 -3.43 -8.80
C GLU A 55 -13.63 -2.12 -9.50
N LYS A 56 -13.81 -0.97 -8.83
CA LYS A 56 -13.43 0.34 -9.36
C LYS A 56 -11.93 0.46 -9.65
N ASN A 57 -11.08 -0.26 -8.92
CA ASN A 57 -9.63 -0.23 -9.06
C ASN A 57 -9.06 -1.43 -9.83
N ASP A 58 -9.93 -2.27 -10.43
CA ASP A 58 -9.55 -3.48 -11.18
C ASP A 58 -8.66 -4.45 -10.38
N ILE A 59 -9.00 -4.62 -9.09
CA ILE A 59 -8.28 -5.51 -8.18
C ILE A 59 -9.10 -6.78 -7.95
N PRO A 60 -8.60 -7.96 -8.36
CA PRO A 60 -9.28 -9.22 -8.13
C PRO A 60 -9.33 -9.55 -6.64
N GLY A 61 -10.53 -9.96 -6.16
CA GLY A 61 -10.76 -10.42 -4.80
C GLY A 61 -11.17 -11.90 -4.75
N VAL A 62 -10.65 -12.63 -3.78
CA VAL A 62 -11.04 -14.04 -3.53
C VAL A 62 -11.49 -14.20 -2.08
N ALA A 63 -12.71 -14.70 -1.90
CA ALA A 63 -13.26 -15.05 -0.59
C ALA A 63 -13.37 -16.58 -0.43
N GLY A 64 -13.53 -17.05 0.81
CA GLY A 64 -13.66 -18.47 1.12
C GLY A 64 -12.33 -19.21 1.33
N ILE A 65 -11.21 -18.52 1.29
CA ILE A 65 -9.89 -19.11 1.49
C ILE A 65 -9.56 -19.25 2.99
N ASP A 66 -8.98 -20.39 3.39
CA ASP A 66 -8.42 -20.53 4.74
C ASP A 66 -7.16 -19.67 4.89
N THR A 67 -7.38 -18.39 5.20
CA THR A 67 -6.31 -17.41 5.38
C THR A 67 -5.43 -17.73 6.59
N ARG A 68 -5.90 -18.53 7.55
CA ARG A 68 -5.10 -18.97 8.70
C ARG A 68 -4.08 -20.03 8.28
N ALA A 69 -4.50 -21.01 7.49
CA ALA A 69 -3.59 -22.01 6.93
C ALA A 69 -2.56 -21.35 6.01
N LEU A 70 -3.00 -20.44 5.13
CA LEU A 70 -2.11 -19.65 4.27
C LEU A 70 -1.07 -18.86 5.09
N THR A 71 -1.48 -18.25 6.21
CA THR A 71 -0.57 -17.53 7.11
C THR A 71 0.48 -18.44 7.71
N LYS A 72 0.07 -19.64 8.13
CA LYS A 72 1.01 -20.62 8.70
C LYS A 72 2.08 -21.00 7.67
N ILE A 73 1.69 -21.26 6.43
CA ILE A 73 2.62 -21.57 5.34
C ILE A 73 3.60 -20.41 5.11
N LEU A 74 3.07 -19.17 5.00
CA LEU A 74 3.93 -17.98 4.80
C LEU A 74 4.88 -17.71 5.98
N ARG A 75 4.47 -18.04 7.21
CA ARG A 75 5.32 -17.93 8.40
C ARG A 75 6.46 -18.94 8.36
N GLU A 76 6.21 -20.16 7.90
CA GLU A 76 7.20 -21.23 7.81
C GLU A 76 8.11 -21.10 6.59
N LYS A 77 7.58 -20.65 5.46
CA LYS A 77 8.31 -20.61 4.17
C LYS A 77 8.85 -19.23 3.79
N GLY A 78 8.41 -18.17 4.48
CA GLY A 78 8.68 -16.78 4.11
C GLY A 78 7.70 -16.26 3.06
N THR A 79 8.08 -15.19 2.36
CA THR A 79 7.30 -14.62 1.25
C THR A 79 7.23 -15.60 0.09
N MET A 80 6.07 -15.67 -0.55
CA MET A 80 5.82 -16.57 -1.68
C MET A 80 5.13 -15.81 -2.81
N ASN A 81 5.55 -16.07 -4.04
CA ASN A 81 4.82 -15.59 -5.20
C ASN A 81 3.51 -16.35 -5.35
N GLY A 82 2.44 -15.64 -5.74
CA GLY A 82 1.11 -16.22 -5.96
C GLY A 82 0.42 -15.58 -7.16
N MET A 83 -0.61 -16.20 -7.64
CA MET A 83 -1.45 -15.69 -8.72
C MET A 83 -2.92 -15.90 -8.38
N ILE A 84 -3.72 -14.88 -8.65
CA ILE A 84 -5.19 -14.98 -8.68
C ILE A 84 -5.60 -14.94 -10.14
N THR A 85 -6.45 -15.85 -10.56
CA THR A 85 -6.96 -15.90 -11.93
C THR A 85 -8.44 -16.25 -11.94
N THR A 86 -9.17 -15.64 -12.87
CA THR A 86 -10.56 -16.00 -13.21
C THR A 86 -10.63 -16.93 -14.42
N ASN A 87 -9.48 -17.24 -15.05
CA ASN A 87 -9.42 -18.19 -16.15
C ASN A 87 -9.48 -19.61 -15.61
N GLU A 88 -10.56 -20.32 -15.90
CA GLU A 88 -10.76 -21.72 -15.50
C GLU A 88 -9.85 -22.70 -16.27
N ASN A 89 -9.42 -22.33 -17.47
CA ASN A 89 -8.54 -23.13 -18.34
C ASN A 89 -7.06 -22.75 -18.11
N TYR A 90 -6.55 -22.92 -16.88
CA TYR A 90 -5.16 -22.66 -16.58
C TYR A 90 -4.31 -23.91 -16.59
N ASN A 91 -3.03 -23.78 -16.98
CA ASN A 91 -2.04 -24.83 -16.98
C ASN A 91 -0.98 -24.56 -15.91
N LEU A 92 -0.90 -25.42 -14.90
CA LEU A 92 0.05 -25.27 -13.80
C LEU A 92 1.51 -25.38 -14.26
N ASP A 93 1.77 -26.23 -15.26
CA ASP A 93 3.14 -26.41 -15.78
C ASP A 93 3.68 -25.14 -16.46
N GLU A 94 2.79 -24.27 -16.95
CA GLU A 94 3.15 -22.97 -17.51
C GLU A 94 3.21 -21.87 -16.44
N ILE A 95 2.35 -21.93 -15.43
CA ILE A 95 2.22 -20.91 -14.41
C ILE A 95 3.33 -21.00 -13.37
N ILE A 96 3.64 -22.21 -12.89
CA ILE A 96 4.62 -22.41 -11.82
C ILE A 96 6.01 -21.84 -12.18
N PRO A 97 6.55 -22.06 -13.40
CA PRO A 97 7.81 -21.43 -13.79
C PRO A 97 7.75 -19.90 -13.79
N LYS A 98 6.63 -19.31 -14.25
CA LYS A 98 6.43 -17.85 -14.25
C LYS A 98 6.39 -17.29 -12.82
N LEU A 99 5.69 -17.97 -11.91
CA LEU A 99 5.65 -17.57 -10.50
C LEU A 99 7.03 -17.66 -9.84
N LYS A 100 7.80 -18.71 -10.13
CA LYS A 100 9.16 -18.86 -9.59
C LYS A 100 10.14 -17.80 -10.12
N ALA A 101 9.96 -17.38 -11.35
CA ALA A 101 10.80 -16.34 -11.97
C ALA A 101 10.37 -14.90 -11.60
N TYR A 102 9.19 -14.74 -11.02
CA TYR A 102 8.67 -13.41 -10.69
C TYR A 102 9.46 -12.76 -9.55
N THR A 103 9.84 -11.50 -9.75
CA THR A 103 10.49 -10.66 -8.76
C THR A 103 9.75 -9.31 -8.69
N THR A 104 9.63 -8.75 -7.49
CA THR A 104 8.95 -7.46 -7.30
C THR A 104 9.74 -6.27 -7.87
N GLY A 105 11.05 -6.42 -8.08
CA GLY A 105 11.93 -5.33 -8.52
C GLY A 105 12.05 -4.22 -7.47
N ASN A 106 12.41 -3.02 -7.92
CA ASN A 106 12.47 -1.86 -7.06
C ASN A 106 11.06 -1.29 -6.82
N VAL A 107 10.50 -1.57 -5.65
CA VAL A 107 9.15 -1.16 -5.29
C VAL A 107 9.09 0.31 -4.89
N VAL A 108 10.17 0.86 -4.33
CA VAL A 108 10.24 2.26 -3.91
C VAL A 108 9.98 3.20 -5.08
N ASP A 109 10.52 2.91 -6.26
CA ASP A 109 10.31 3.72 -7.47
C ASP A 109 8.84 3.82 -7.91
N LYS A 110 8.02 2.85 -7.49
CA LYS A 110 6.60 2.80 -7.83
C LYS A 110 5.74 3.58 -6.85
N VAL A 111 6.18 3.72 -5.59
CA VAL A 111 5.38 4.28 -4.49
C VAL A 111 5.83 5.68 -4.08
N THR A 112 7.04 6.11 -4.44
CA THR A 112 7.54 7.46 -4.15
C THR A 112 6.77 8.52 -4.95
N CYS A 113 6.69 9.73 -4.43
CA CYS A 113 6.10 10.85 -5.17
C CYS A 113 6.95 11.16 -6.43
N THR A 114 6.25 11.65 -7.47
CA THR A 114 6.90 11.97 -8.74
C THR A 114 7.58 13.33 -8.76
N GLU A 115 7.16 14.23 -7.88
CA GLU A 115 7.66 15.60 -7.78
C GLU A 115 7.71 16.09 -6.33
N LYS A 116 8.54 17.08 -6.09
CA LYS A 116 8.65 17.76 -4.80
C LYS A 116 7.34 18.46 -4.47
N LYS A 117 6.79 18.20 -3.26
CA LYS A 117 5.56 18.83 -2.75
C LYS A 117 5.86 19.60 -1.46
N VAL A 118 5.28 20.78 -1.29
CA VAL A 118 5.46 21.60 -0.08
C VAL A 118 4.13 21.81 0.62
N LEU A 119 4.07 21.39 1.89
CA LEU A 119 3.00 21.74 2.81
C LEU A 119 3.46 22.94 3.64
N LYS A 120 2.89 24.10 3.37
CA LYS A 120 3.29 25.35 4.03
C LYS A 120 3.00 25.32 5.53
N GLY A 121 3.92 25.86 6.31
CA GLY A 121 3.84 26.04 7.75
C GLY A 121 4.66 27.25 8.18
N GLN A 122 4.54 27.66 9.44
CA GLN A 122 5.25 28.82 9.99
C GLN A 122 6.38 28.44 10.97
N GLY A 123 6.50 27.12 11.27
CA GLY A 123 7.49 26.60 12.21
C GLY A 123 8.73 26.04 11.53
N LYS A 124 9.24 24.94 12.09
CA LYS A 124 10.42 24.26 11.59
C LYS A 124 10.22 23.69 10.17
N ARG A 125 11.26 23.81 9.34
CA ARG A 125 11.28 23.23 7.99
C ARG A 125 11.76 21.78 8.05
N VAL A 126 10.91 20.87 7.65
CA VAL A 126 11.20 19.43 7.66
C VAL A 126 11.25 18.91 6.23
N ALA A 127 12.36 18.31 5.85
CA ALA A 127 12.51 17.55 4.63
C ALA A 127 12.04 16.12 4.88
N LEU A 128 10.98 15.67 4.23
CA LEU A 128 10.47 14.30 4.29
C LEU A 128 10.84 13.56 3.02
N MET A 129 11.70 12.56 3.11
CA MET A 129 11.99 11.66 1.99
C MET A 129 10.91 10.60 1.87
N ASP A 130 10.27 10.56 0.71
CA ASP A 130 9.14 9.66 0.43
C ASP A 130 9.63 8.35 -0.20
N PHE A 131 9.75 7.32 0.63
CA PHE A 131 9.98 5.93 0.19
C PHE A 131 8.67 5.11 0.15
N GLY A 132 7.53 5.75 0.10
CA GLY A 132 6.19 5.18 0.25
C GLY A 132 5.55 5.62 1.56
N ALA A 133 5.68 6.90 1.88
CA ALA A 133 5.14 7.51 3.10
C ALA A 133 3.62 7.48 3.13
N LYS A 134 3.05 7.19 4.29
CA LYS A 134 1.63 7.40 4.53
C LYS A 134 1.35 8.89 4.63
N ASN A 135 0.23 9.34 4.04
CA ASN A 135 -0.15 10.75 4.01
C ASN A 135 -0.20 11.41 5.39
N ASN A 136 -0.60 10.67 6.42
CA ASN A 136 -0.66 11.18 7.78
C ASN A 136 0.71 11.55 8.38
N ILE A 137 1.82 11.05 7.86
CA ILE A 137 3.15 11.43 8.33
C ILE A 137 3.39 12.92 8.03
N ALA A 138 3.25 13.32 6.77
CA ALA A 138 3.40 14.72 6.36
C ALA A 138 2.35 15.62 7.01
N LYS A 139 1.09 15.17 7.04
CA LYS A 139 -0.03 15.89 7.65
C LYS A 139 0.21 16.15 9.15
N SER A 140 0.64 15.13 9.90
CA SER A 140 0.90 15.26 11.34
C SER A 140 2.05 16.22 11.68
N LEU A 141 3.08 16.30 10.84
CA LEU A 141 4.14 17.28 10.97
C LEU A 141 3.60 18.69 10.69
N ASN A 142 2.82 18.84 9.62
CA ASN A 142 2.26 20.14 9.23
C ASN A 142 1.25 20.67 10.25
N GLU A 143 0.38 19.82 10.81
CA GLU A 143 -0.56 20.18 11.89
C GLU A 143 0.15 20.65 13.17
N ARG A 144 1.41 20.26 13.37
CA ARG A 144 2.26 20.77 14.46
C ARG A 144 3.00 22.07 14.10
N GLY A 145 2.62 22.68 12.98
CA GLY A 145 3.15 23.96 12.52
C GLY A 145 4.39 23.86 11.62
N CYS A 146 4.91 22.66 11.35
CA CYS A 146 6.08 22.51 10.48
C CYS A 146 5.73 22.85 9.02
N GLU A 147 6.65 23.50 8.34
CA GLU A 147 6.69 23.49 6.88
C GLU A 147 7.32 22.16 6.44
N VAL A 148 6.58 21.35 5.67
CA VAL A 148 7.04 20.01 5.27
C VAL A 148 7.27 20.00 3.76
N THR A 149 8.50 19.74 3.36
CA THR A 149 8.84 19.51 1.96
C THR A 149 9.01 18.00 1.75
N ILE A 150 8.17 17.43 0.91
CA ILE A 150 8.20 16.00 0.55
C ILE A 150 9.07 15.87 -0.70
N TYR A 151 10.06 15.00 -0.65
CA TYR A 151 11.01 14.75 -1.73
C TYR A 151 10.86 13.34 -2.27
N PRO A 152 10.96 13.16 -3.62
CA PRO A 152 11.09 11.83 -4.22
C PRO A 152 12.29 11.06 -3.65
N ALA A 153 12.20 9.74 -3.66
CA ALA A 153 13.22 8.84 -3.12
C ALA A 153 14.62 9.00 -3.76
N HIS A 154 14.67 9.51 -4.99
CA HIS A 154 15.92 9.70 -5.75
C HIS A 154 16.56 11.08 -5.56
N THR A 155 15.95 11.96 -4.76
CA THR A 155 16.49 13.30 -4.52
C THR A 155 17.83 13.21 -3.81
N THR A 156 18.82 13.94 -4.29
CA THR A 156 20.17 13.91 -3.71
C THR A 156 20.24 14.65 -2.39
N ALA A 157 21.25 14.33 -1.57
CA ALA A 157 21.47 15.00 -0.30
C ALA A 157 21.77 16.49 -0.50
N GLU A 158 22.49 16.85 -1.57
CA GLU A 158 22.82 18.22 -1.92
C GLU A 158 21.57 19.05 -2.22
N GLU A 159 20.62 18.49 -2.96
CA GLU A 159 19.35 19.16 -3.26
C GLU A 159 18.52 19.40 -2.00
N ILE A 160 18.44 18.40 -1.11
CA ILE A 160 17.71 18.52 0.16
C ILE A 160 18.35 19.55 1.07
N LEU A 161 19.69 19.49 1.23
CA LEU A 161 20.42 20.42 2.07
C LEU A 161 20.43 21.85 1.50
N GLY A 162 20.36 22.01 0.18
CA GLY A 162 20.23 23.30 -0.49
C GLY A 162 18.97 24.08 -0.08
N ASP A 163 17.91 23.39 0.29
CA ASP A 163 16.69 24.03 0.83
C ASP A 163 16.80 24.39 2.32
N ASN A 164 17.95 24.13 2.97
CA ASN A 164 18.23 24.43 4.38
C ASN A 164 17.13 23.93 5.35
N PRO A 165 16.80 22.65 5.41
CA PRO A 165 15.81 22.13 6.35
C PRO A 165 16.38 22.17 7.80
N ASP A 166 15.50 22.36 8.78
CA ASP A 166 15.84 22.24 10.19
C ASP A 166 15.97 20.77 10.64
N GLY A 167 15.38 19.85 9.88
CA GLY A 167 15.45 18.41 10.12
C GLY A 167 15.07 17.61 8.90
N ILE A 168 15.57 16.37 8.85
CA ILE A 168 15.28 15.41 7.78
C ILE A 168 14.58 14.22 8.39
N MET A 169 13.49 13.79 7.76
CA MET A 169 12.76 12.57 8.11
C MET A 169 12.79 11.61 6.94
N LEU A 170 13.21 10.39 7.19
CA LEU A 170 13.13 9.30 6.24
C LEU A 170 11.84 8.52 6.52
N SER A 171 10.97 8.38 5.53
CA SER A 171 9.78 7.58 5.71
C SER A 171 10.12 6.09 5.75
N ASN A 172 9.19 5.27 6.25
CA ASN A 172 9.23 3.85 5.95
C ASN A 172 9.00 3.62 4.45
N GLY A 173 9.36 2.45 3.99
CA GLY A 173 9.13 1.99 2.63
C GLY A 173 8.47 0.62 2.61
N PRO A 174 8.18 0.08 1.44
CA PRO A 174 7.55 -1.24 1.29
C PRO A 174 8.48 -2.42 1.60
N GLY A 175 9.75 -2.22 1.88
CA GLY A 175 10.70 -3.27 2.25
C GLY A 175 11.38 -3.92 1.06
#